data_43513e95059d5eeacb13b8392469847b
#
_entry.id   43513e95059d5eeacb13b8392469847b
#
_cell.length_a   1.000
_cell.length_b   1.000
_cell.length_c   1.000
_cell.angle_alpha   90.00
_cell.angle_beta   90.00
_cell.angle_gamma   90.00
#
_symmetry.space_group_name_H-M   'P 1'
#
loop_
_entity.id
_entity.type
_entity.pdbx_description
1 polymer ?
#
loop_
_entity_poly.entity_id
_entity_poly.type
_entity_poly.pdbx_seq_one_letter_code
_entity_poly.pdbx_strand_id
1 'polypeptide(L)'
;MIKSSALSNLLKKACENGIDAIFISKKSGDILCIEGNDIDPTFSDILSSMWVEYEPSEESPLKGEKLNYLLIENDDSNIIMTNIYNYIICMKSNKEMKLGMLKRHLETLTQNLNKMLEPFKDVFEKLNENNKKDDIDE
;
A
#
# COMPACT_ATOMS: atom_id res chain seq x y z
N MET A 1 -11.43 -8.94 13.11
CA MET A 1 -10.54 -7.82 12.87
C MET A 1 -11.29 -6.68 12.20
N ILE A 2 -10.74 -6.00 11.20
CA ILE A 2 -11.41 -4.87 10.58
C ILE A 2 -12.55 -5.36 9.70
N LYS A 3 -13.71 -4.71 9.80
CA LYS A 3 -14.83 -5.01 8.91
C LYS A 3 -14.47 -4.55 7.50
N SER A 4 -14.53 -5.45 6.53
CA SER A 4 -14.20 -5.12 5.15
C SER A 4 -15.08 -4.00 4.59
N SER A 5 -16.31 -3.85 5.08
CA SER A 5 -17.18 -2.75 4.68
C SER A 5 -16.65 -1.38 5.10
N ALA A 6 -16.06 -1.27 6.30
CA ALA A 6 -15.47 -0.02 6.77
C ALA A 6 -14.25 0.36 5.94
N LEU A 7 -13.41 -0.61 5.62
CA LEU A 7 -12.24 -0.42 4.78
C LEU A 7 -12.64 0.00 3.37
N SER A 8 -13.60 -0.71 2.78
CA SER A 8 -14.13 -0.41 1.45
C SER A 8 -14.68 1.01 1.37
N ASN A 9 -15.46 1.42 2.38
CA ASN A 9 -16.03 2.77 2.43
C ASN A 9 -14.95 3.84 2.51
N LEU A 10 -13.90 3.60 3.27
CA LEU A 10 -12.78 4.53 3.39
C LEU A 10 -12.10 4.71 2.03
N LEU A 11 -11.85 3.63 1.30
CA LEU A 11 -11.23 3.69 -0.02
C LEU A 11 -12.13 4.35 -1.04
N LYS A 12 -13.45 4.07 -1.02
CA LYS A 12 -14.42 4.71 -1.91
C LYS A 12 -14.41 6.22 -1.74
N LYS A 13 -14.38 6.67 -0.50
CA LYS A 13 -14.35 8.10 -0.21
C LYS A 13 -13.06 8.75 -0.73
N ALA A 14 -11.94 8.05 -0.60
CA ALA A 14 -10.66 8.56 -1.11
C ALA A 14 -10.64 8.65 -2.64
N CYS A 15 -11.40 7.80 -3.35
CA CYS A 15 -11.49 7.82 -4.81
C CYS A 15 -12.30 8.98 -5.38
N GLU A 16 -12.95 9.80 -4.55
CA GLU A 16 -13.83 10.89 -5.03
C GLU A 16 -13.08 12.11 -5.55
N ASN A 17 -11.78 12.25 -5.32
CA ASN A 17 -11.02 13.47 -5.58
C ASN A 17 -10.01 13.36 -6.72
N GLY A 18 -10.38 12.69 -7.81
CA GLY A 18 -9.48 12.55 -8.95
C GLY A 18 -8.56 11.34 -8.87
N ILE A 19 -8.74 10.52 -7.87
CA ILE A 19 -8.05 9.24 -7.74
C ILE A 19 -8.88 8.19 -8.48
N ASP A 20 -8.25 7.53 -9.45
CA ASP A 20 -8.96 6.55 -10.29
C ASP A 20 -9.16 5.23 -9.59
N ALA A 21 -8.19 4.81 -8.80
CA ALA A 21 -8.25 3.52 -8.13
C ALA A 21 -7.29 3.45 -6.95
N ILE A 22 -7.66 2.62 -5.97
CA ILE A 22 -6.84 2.35 -4.79
C ILE A 22 -6.93 0.87 -4.49
N PHE A 23 -5.80 0.24 -4.16
CA PHE A 23 -5.86 -1.10 -3.60
C PHE A 23 -4.95 -1.23 -2.38
N ILE A 24 -5.29 -2.18 -1.52
CA ILE A 24 -4.47 -2.60 -0.39
C ILE A 24 -4.21 -4.08 -0.56
N SER A 25 -2.94 -4.46 -0.50
CA SER A 25 -2.53 -5.85 -0.66
C SER A 25 -1.51 -6.24 0.38
N LYS A 26 -1.32 -7.54 0.54
CA LYS A 26 -0.17 -8.07 1.26
C LYS A 26 1.04 -8.00 0.35
N LYS A 27 2.24 -8.12 0.93
CA LYS A 27 3.49 -8.15 0.15
C LYS A 27 3.55 -9.35 -0.81
N SER A 28 2.77 -10.39 -0.52
CA SER A 28 2.64 -11.56 -1.41
C SER A 28 1.85 -11.26 -2.69
N GLY A 29 1.13 -10.13 -2.74
CA GLY A 29 0.28 -9.77 -3.86
C GLY A 29 -1.20 -10.02 -3.61
N ASP A 30 -1.56 -10.73 -2.54
CA ASP A 30 -2.96 -11.00 -2.22
C ASP A 30 -3.70 -9.71 -1.88
N ILE A 31 -4.77 -9.43 -2.63
CA ILE A 31 -5.56 -8.21 -2.48
C ILE A 31 -6.44 -8.32 -1.25
N LEU A 32 -6.38 -7.30 -0.39
CA LEU A 32 -7.25 -7.17 0.77
C LEU A 32 -8.50 -6.38 0.41
N CYS A 33 -8.34 -5.30 -0.35
CA CYS A 33 -9.41 -4.43 -0.76
C CYS A 33 -9.01 -3.67 -2.02
N ILE A 34 -9.96 -3.49 -2.93
CA ILE A 34 -9.73 -2.74 -4.17
C ILE A 34 -10.97 -1.89 -4.45
N GLU A 35 -10.77 -0.64 -4.79
CA GLU A 35 -11.83 0.29 -5.16
C GLU A 35 -11.40 1.13 -6.36
N GLY A 36 -12.37 1.51 -7.20
CA GLY A 36 -12.13 2.33 -8.37
C GLY A 36 -12.23 1.55 -9.65
N ASN A 37 -11.81 2.20 -10.74
CA ASN A 37 -11.95 1.68 -12.10
C ASN A 37 -10.60 1.21 -12.64
N ASP A 38 -10.63 0.18 -13.48
CA ASP A 38 -9.49 -0.22 -14.33
C ASP A 38 -8.25 -0.70 -13.58
N ILE A 39 -8.43 -1.38 -12.43
CA ILE A 39 -7.32 -2.13 -11.85
C ILE A 39 -7.53 -3.62 -12.08
N ASP A 40 -6.66 -4.21 -12.88
CA ASP A 40 -6.56 -5.64 -13.05
C ASP A 40 -5.87 -6.24 -11.81
N PRO A 41 -6.41 -7.31 -11.22
CA PRO A 41 -5.74 -7.99 -10.10
C PRO A 41 -4.30 -8.41 -10.39
N THR A 42 -3.97 -8.73 -11.63
CA THR A 42 -2.60 -9.04 -12.05
C THR A 42 -1.66 -7.85 -11.81
N PHE A 43 -2.19 -6.65 -11.92
CA PHE A 43 -1.44 -5.42 -11.72
C PHE A 43 -0.97 -5.28 -10.27
N SER A 44 -1.77 -5.74 -9.31
CA SER A 44 -1.39 -5.69 -7.91
C SER A 44 -0.20 -6.60 -7.60
N ASP A 45 -0.13 -7.76 -8.25
CA ASP A 45 1.02 -8.66 -8.11
C ASP A 45 2.31 -8.00 -8.58
N ILE A 46 2.26 -7.34 -9.72
CA ILE A 46 3.41 -6.65 -10.30
C ILE A 46 3.86 -5.51 -9.36
N LEU A 47 2.93 -4.69 -8.90
CA LEU A 47 3.26 -3.55 -8.06
C LEU A 47 3.77 -3.97 -6.68
N SER A 48 3.18 -5.02 -6.11
CA SER A 48 3.65 -5.56 -4.83
C SER A 48 5.07 -6.11 -4.95
N SER A 49 5.38 -6.78 -6.05
CA SER A 49 6.72 -7.29 -6.34
C SER A 49 7.73 -6.15 -6.49
N MET A 50 7.34 -5.05 -7.11
CA MET A 50 8.18 -3.86 -7.24
C MET A 50 8.51 -3.27 -5.87
N TRP A 51 7.52 -3.17 -5.00
CA TRP A 51 7.74 -2.67 -3.64
C TRP A 51 8.78 -3.52 -2.91
N VAL A 52 8.59 -4.84 -2.91
CA VAL A 52 9.49 -5.78 -2.24
C VAL A 52 10.91 -5.68 -2.81
N GLU A 53 11.03 -5.55 -4.12
CA GLU A 53 12.33 -5.43 -4.79
C GLU A 53 13.09 -4.18 -4.36
N TYR A 54 12.40 -3.05 -4.19
CA TYR A 54 13.03 -1.79 -3.82
C TYR A 54 13.20 -1.59 -2.31
N GLU A 55 12.56 -2.40 -1.48
CA GLU A 55 12.80 -2.33 -0.03
C GLU A 55 14.27 -2.64 0.28
N PRO A 56 14.95 -1.81 1.08
CA PRO A 56 16.32 -2.12 1.47
C PRO A 56 16.41 -3.44 2.23
N SER A 57 17.38 -4.26 1.85
CA SER A 57 17.68 -5.53 2.50
C SER A 57 19.03 -5.48 3.19
N GLU A 58 19.39 -6.55 3.91
CA GLU A 58 20.68 -6.65 4.58
C GLU A 58 21.86 -6.56 3.59
N GLU A 59 21.65 -6.95 2.34
CA GLU A 59 22.67 -6.92 1.29
C GLU A 59 22.68 -5.63 0.49
N SER A 60 21.70 -4.75 0.74
CA SER A 60 21.53 -3.49 0.00
C SER A 60 22.52 -2.43 0.49
N PRO A 61 23.03 -1.55 -0.41
CA PRO A 61 23.76 -0.35 0.01
C PRO A 61 22.93 0.57 0.92
N LEU A 62 21.59 0.43 0.88
CA LEU A 62 20.65 1.21 1.69
C LEU A 62 20.23 0.48 2.96
N LYS A 63 21.00 -0.51 3.37
CA LYS A 63 20.77 -1.26 4.60
C LYS A 63 20.50 -0.34 5.78
N GLY A 64 19.42 -0.61 6.52
CA GLY A 64 19.01 0.18 7.68
C GLY A 64 18.11 1.36 7.36
N GLU A 65 17.90 1.67 6.08
CA GLU A 65 16.95 2.68 5.66
C GLU A 65 15.60 2.06 5.34
N LYS A 66 14.55 2.88 5.27
CA LYS A 66 13.19 2.46 4.93
C LYS A 66 12.80 3.01 3.57
N LEU A 67 12.10 2.20 2.80
CA LEU A 67 11.39 2.69 1.61
C LEU A 67 10.07 3.32 2.09
N ASN A 68 9.95 4.63 1.92
CA ASN A 68 8.75 5.35 2.36
C ASN A 68 7.68 5.40 1.27
N TYR A 69 8.08 5.73 0.05
CA TYR A 69 7.16 5.85 -1.09
C TYR A 69 7.83 5.33 -2.34
N LEU A 70 7.03 4.74 -3.22
CA LEU A 70 7.44 4.40 -4.56
C LEU A 70 6.50 5.12 -5.52
N LEU A 71 7.08 5.97 -6.37
CA LEU A 71 6.32 6.76 -7.35
C LEU A 71 6.62 6.23 -8.75
N ILE A 72 5.57 5.98 -9.52
CA ILE A 72 5.68 5.50 -10.89
C ILE A 72 4.94 6.47 -11.78
N GLU A 73 5.65 7.04 -12.75
CA GLU A 73 5.07 7.97 -13.70
C GLU A 73 4.96 7.27 -15.06
N ASN A 74 3.74 7.06 -15.51
CA ASN A 74 3.45 6.47 -16.82
C ASN A 74 2.89 7.51 -17.76
N ASP A 75 2.67 7.13 -19.03
CA ASP A 75 2.14 8.07 -20.02
C ASP A 75 0.73 8.56 -19.69
N ASP A 76 -0.13 7.67 -19.19
CA ASP A 76 -1.54 7.94 -18.96
C ASP A 76 -1.94 8.03 -17.50
N SER A 77 -1.03 7.67 -16.58
CA SER A 77 -1.37 7.62 -15.17
C SER A 77 -0.15 7.81 -14.30
N ASN A 78 -0.40 8.19 -13.06
CA ASN A 78 0.61 8.23 -12.01
C ASN A 78 0.21 7.26 -10.92
N ILE A 79 1.18 6.57 -10.34
CA ILE A 79 0.97 5.60 -9.28
C ILE A 79 1.88 5.93 -8.12
N ILE A 80 1.35 5.88 -6.91
CA ILE A 80 2.13 6.03 -5.70
C ILE A 80 1.81 4.87 -4.76
N MET A 81 2.85 4.35 -4.12
CA MET A 81 2.74 3.26 -3.16
C MET A 81 3.43 3.61 -1.86
N THR A 82 2.90 3.08 -0.78
CA THR A 82 3.53 3.08 0.53
C THR A 82 3.13 1.82 1.27
N ASN A 83 3.68 1.62 2.47
CA ASN A 83 3.25 0.50 3.29
C ASN A 83 2.79 0.97 4.66
N ILE A 84 1.84 0.22 5.23
CA ILE A 84 1.41 0.37 6.62
C ILE A 84 1.45 -1.04 7.20
N TYR A 85 2.25 -1.23 8.26
CA TYR A 85 2.49 -2.55 8.84
C TYR A 85 3.01 -3.50 7.75
N ASN A 86 2.28 -4.56 7.41
CA ASN A 86 2.64 -5.51 6.37
C ASN A 86 1.85 -5.34 5.07
N TYR A 87 1.10 -4.26 4.97
CA TYR A 87 0.23 -4.05 3.81
C TYR A 87 0.80 -2.97 2.90
N ILE A 88 0.66 -3.19 1.61
CA ILE A 88 1.03 -2.22 0.60
C ILE A 88 -0.24 -1.49 0.16
N ILE A 89 -0.17 -0.17 0.14
CA ILE A 89 -1.26 0.67 -0.31
C ILE A 89 -0.84 1.32 -1.62
N CYS A 90 -1.64 1.14 -2.64
CA CYS A 90 -1.38 1.70 -3.97
C CYS A 90 -2.51 2.61 -4.39
N MET A 91 -2.15 3.76 -4.92
CA MET A 91 -3.11 4.76 -5.37
C MET A 91 -2.75 5.17 -6.80
N LYS A 92 -3.72 5.13 -7.70
CA LYS A 92 -3.55 5.48 -9.10
C LYS A 92 -4.39 6.71 -9.45
N SER A 93 -3.78 7.67 -10.11
CA SER A 93 -4.47 8.85 -10.60
C SER A 93 -4.28 9.00 -12.11
N ASN A 94 -5.09 9.89 -12.72
CA ASN A 94 -4.84 10.29 -14.10
C ASN A 94 -3.56 11.15 -14.15
N LYS A 95 -3.08 11.39 -15.36
CA LYS A 95 -1.83 12.12 -15.60
C LYS A 95 -1.91 13.59 -15.22
N GLU A 96 -3.11 14.15 -15.16
CA GLU A 96 -3.32 15.56 -14.84
C GLU A 96 -3.07 15.88 -13.36
N MET A 97 -3.22 14.89 -12.49
CA MET A 97 -2.94 15.12 -11.08
C MET A 97 -1.43 15.23 -10.84
N LYS A 98 -1.01 16.30 -10.18
CA LYS A 98 0.39 16.53 -9.86
C LYS A 98 0.86 15.51 -8.81
N LEU A 99 2.11 15.09 -8.93
CA LEU A 99 2.69 14.08 -8.03
C LEU A 99 2.63 14.50 -6.56
N GLY A 100 2.86 15.77 -6.27
CA GLY A 100 2.75 16.29 -4.91
C GLY A 100 1.35 16.18 -4.33
N MET A 101 0.34 16.39 -5.17
CA MET A 101 -1.07 16.25 -4.77
C MET A 101 -1.41 14.78 -4.53
N LEU A 102 -0.93 13.90 -5.41
CA LEU A 102 -1.14 12.46 -5.26
C LEU A 102 -0.52 11.96 -3.95
N LYS A 103 0.69 12.40 -3.65
CA LYS A 103 1.35 12.06 -2.39
C LYS A 103 0.54 12.53 -1.19
N ARG A 104 -0.02 13.74 -1.24
CA ARG A 104 -0.85 14.30 -0.17
C ARG A 104 -2.11 13.47 0.04
N HIS A 105 -2.76 13.04 -1.04
CA HIS A 105 -3.92 12.15 -0.94
C HIS A 105 -3.56 10.83 -0.27
N LEU A 106 -2.42 10.27 -0.64
CA LEU A 106 -1.96 9.03 -0.03
C LEU A 106 -1.66 9.21 1.46
N GLU A 107 -1.01 10.31 1.84
CA GLU A 107 -0.73 10.62 3.24
C GLU A 107 -2.01 10.74 4.07
N THR A 108 -3.02 11.41 3.53
CA THR A 108 -4.31 11.53 4.20
C THR A 108 -4.98 10.17 4.39
N LEU A 109 -4.96 9.34 3.35
CA LEU A 109 -5.51 8.00 3.44
C LEU A 109 -4.77 7.15 4.47
N THR A 110 -3.43 7.21 4.48
CA THR A 110 -2.65 6.43 5.43
C THR A 110 -2.87 6.88 6.86
N GLN A 111 -3.06 8.16 7.11
CA GLN A 111 -3.42 8.67 8.44
C GLN A 111 -4.76 8.10 8.90
N ASN A 112 -5.75 8.08 8.01
CA ASN A 112 -7.07 7.53 8.34
C ASN A 112 -7.00 6.02 8.55
N LEU A 113 -6.21 5.31 7.76
CA LEU A 113 -5.98 3.88 7.94
C LEU A 113 -5.28 3.59 9.26
N ASN A 114 -4.29 4.37 9.62
CA ASN A 114 -3.60 4.20 10.90
C ASN A 114 -4.56 4.35 12.08
N LYS A 115 -5.44 5.34 12.03
CA LYS A 115 -6.45 5.52 13.08
C LYS A 115 -7.39 4.32 13.18
N MET A 116 -7.80 3.78 12.03
CA MET A 116 -8.66 2.61 11.98
C MET A 116 -7.95 1.36 12.50
N LEU A 117 -6.66 1.21 12.23
CA LEU A 117 -5.89 0.03 12.58
C LEU A 117 -5.24 0.11 13.95
N GLU A 118 -5.15 1.29 14.56
CA GLU A 118 -4.46 1.49 15.84
C GLU A 118 -4.93 0.54 16.96
N PRO A 119 -6.25 0.27 17.12
CA PRO A 119 -6.70 -0.69 18.12
C PRO A 119 -6.16 -2.11 17.92
N PHE A 120 -5.69 -2.43 16.72
CA PHE A 120 -5.19 -3.75 16.35
C PHE A 120 -3.67 -3.78 16.18
N LYS A 121 -2.99 -2.70 16.55
CA LYS A 121 -1.54 -2.56 16.36
C LYS A 121 -0.75 -3.70 16.97
N ASP A 122 -1.08 -4.09 18.20
CA ASP A 122 -0.39 -5.16 18.89
C ASP A 122 -0.54 -6.50 18.17
N VAL A 123 -1.71 -6.74 17.58
CA VAL A 123 -1.98 -7.94 16.79
C VAL A 123 -1.09 -8.00 15.55
N PHE A 124 -0.96 -6.87 14.85
CA PHE A 124 -0.11 -6.78 13.65
C PHE A 124 1.36 -6.99 13.99
N GLU A 125 1.84 -6.42 15.09
CA GLU A 125 3.21 -6.60 15.54
C GLU A 125 3.51 -8.06 15.88
N LYS A 126 2.58 -8.75 16.53
CA LYS A 126 2.73 -10.19 16.84
C LYS A 126 2.74 -11.04 15.59
N LEU A 127 1.91 -10.71 14.59
CA LEU A 127 1.90 -11.44 13.33
C LEU A 127 3.23 -11.26 12.58
N ASN A 128 3.82 -10.07 12.64
CA ASN A 128 5.12 -9.82 12.05
C ASN A 128 6.22 -10.66 12.70
N GLU A 129 6.22 -10.74 14.02
CA GLU A 129 7.19 -11.55 14.76
C GLU A 129 7.07 -13.02 14.41
N ASN A 130 5.83 -13.53 14.33
CA ASN A 130 5.57 -14.92 13.96
C ASN A 130 6.04 -15.21 12.52
N ASN A 131 5.79 -14.31 11.60
CA ASN A 131 6.24 -14.46 10.22
C ASN A 131 7.76 -14.50 10.12
N LYS A 132 8.46 -13.67 10.89
CA LYS A 132 9.93 -13.68 10.94
C LYS A 132 10.46 -14.97 11.50
N LYS A 133 9.81 -15.54 12.52
CA LYS A 133 10.20 -16.84 13.11
C LYS A 133 10.03 -17.96 12.10
N ASP A 134 8.93 -17.95 11.36
CA ASP A 134 8.66 -18.97 10.33
C ASP A 134 9.73 -18.90 9.23
N ASP A 135 10.15 -17.70 8.84
CA ASP A 135 11.20 -17.51 7.84
C ASP A 135 12.57 -18.01 8.33
N ILE A 136 12.83 -17.94 9.63
CA ILE A 136 14.09 -18.40 10.23
C ILE A 136 14.14 -19.91 10.37
N ASP A 137 12.99 -20.55 10.60
CA ASP A 137 12.89 -21.99 10.80
C ASP A 137 12.93 -22.80 9.50
N GLU A 138 12.92 -22.14 8.36
CA GLU A 138 13.14 -22.78 7.08
C GLU A 138 14.63 -22.84 6.75
#